data_1e4e71769abfcea8c8f974cf1a82e4cd
#
_entry.id   1e4e71769abfcea8c8f974cf1a82e4cd
#
_cell.length_a   1.000
_cell.length_b   1.000
_cell.length_c   1.000
_cell.angle_alpha   90.00
_cell.angle_beta   90.00
_cell.angle_gamma   90.00
#
_symmetry.space_group_name_H-M   'P 1'
#
loop_
_entity.id
_entity.type
_entity.pdbx_description
1 polymer ?
#
loop_
_entity_poly.entity_id
_entity_poly.type
_entity_poly.pdbx_seq_one_letter_code
_entity_poly.pdbx_strand_id
1 'polypeptide(L)'
;MAGEQSFKAVINDTNPNVRHKDKNGKWRTGGSAWSVEITGSNYNHFLGKKIGDGVDGMFVGEGDKSLSGYKLQITGGSDLTGRPMRSELAGGGIKSVLITAGTGYKGKRYVNKRGKTYRYKYDGIRRRRNLRGNVGSQDTRQINLKITEVGNRSLDAIFGPVDEAEPVEEPSGEEE
;
A
#
# COMPACT_ATOMS: atom_id res chain seq x y z
N MET A 1 17.56 14.75 -17.31
CA MET A 1 17.33 14.84 -15.85
C MET A 1 16.78 13.51 -15.41
N ALA A 2 17.49 12.75 -14.57
CA ALA A 2 16.94 11.54 -13.95
C ALA A 2 15.86 12.01 -12.99
N GLY A 3 14.59 11.64 -13.25
CA GLY A 3 13.50 11.94 -12.33
C GLY A 3 13.76 11.29 -10.98
N GLU A 4 13.41 11.95 -9.89
CA GLU A 4 13.50 11.38 -8.55
C GLU A 4 12.78 10.03 -8.51
N GLN A 5 13.51 9.00 -8.10
CA GLN A 5 12.93 7.69 -7.95
C GLN A 5 12.06 7.67 -6.70
N SER A 6 10.78 7.41 -6.89
CA SER A 6 9.81 7.30 -5.80
C SER A 6 8.92 6.09 -5.99
N PHE A 7 8.37 5.59 -4.90
CA PHE A 7 7.27 4.63 -4.94
C PHE A 7 6.23 4.94 -3.88
N LYS A 8 5.04 4.41 -4.10
CA LYS A 8 3.92 4.56 -3.20
C LYS A 8 3.89 3.40 -2.20
N ALA A 9 4.06 3.69 -0.93
CA ALA A 9 3.82 2.74 0.13
C ALA A 9 2.33 2.76 0.50
N VAL A 10 1.71 1.58 0.55
CA VAL A 10 0.34 1.40 1.05
C VAL A 10 0.44 0.64 2.36
N ILE A 11 0.12 1.33 3.44
CA ILE A 11 0.16 0.83 4.81
C ILE A 11 -1.21 0.26 5.12
N ASN A 12 -1.28 -1.02 5.44
CA ASN A 12 -2.51 -1.70 5.79
C ASN A 12 -2.51 -2.02 7.27
N ASP A 13 -3.45 -1.44 7.99
CA ASP A 13 -3.83 -1.89 9.32
C ASP A 13 -4.90 -2.96 9.18
N THR A 14 -4.59 -4.16 9.65
CA THR A 14 -5.51 -5.31 9.58
C THR A 14 -6.22 -5.56 10.91
N ASN A 15 -6.07 -4.68 11.88
CA ASN A 15 -6.73 -4.82 13.17
C ASN A 15 -8.26 -4.58 13.02
N PRO A 16 -9.12 -5.57 13.31
CA PRO A 16 -10.55 -5.44 13.13
C PRO A 16 -11.22 -4.48 14.13
N ASN A 17 -10.54 -4.16 15.23
CA ASN A 17 -11.09 -3.36 16.33
C ASN A 17 -10.75 -1.87 16.24
N VAL A 18 -9.95 -1.47 15.26
CA VAL A 18 -9.57 -0.07 15.08
C VAL A 18 -10.73 0.72 14.51
N ARG A 19 -11.03 1.85 15.13
CA ARG A 19 -12.01 2.83 14.67
C ARG A 19 -11.28 3.94 13.93
N HIS A 20 -11.65 4.22 12.69
CA HIS A 20 -11.04 5.26 11.87
C HIS A 20 -12.11 6.07 11.14
N LYS A 21 -11.78 7.31 10.79
CA LYS A 21 -12.61 8.15 9.91
C LYS A 21 -12.32 7.82 8.45
N ASP A 22 -13.37 7.57 7.66
CA ASP A 22 -13.27 7.46 6.20
C ASP A 22 -13.04 8.85 5.57
N LYS A 23 -12.63 8.89 4.32
CA LYS A 23 -12.46 10.12 3.52
C LYS A 23 -13.68 11.06 3.55
N ASN A 24 -14.85 10.53 3.82
CA ASN A 24 -16.12 11.26 3.93
C ASN A 24 -16.47 11.67 5.38
N GLY A 25 -15.51 11.58 6.32
CA GLY A 25 -15.73 11.90 7.74
C GLY A 25 -16.57 10.90 8.52
N LYS A 26 -17.00 9.79 7.89
CA LYS A 26 -17.82 8.77 8.56
C LYS A 26 -16.94 7.79 9.33
N TRP A 27 -17.29 7.55 10.61
CA TRP A 27 -16.64 6.54 11.42
C TRP A 27 -16.90 5.12 10.92
N ARG A 28 -15.83 4.36 10.77
CA ARG A 28 -15.87 2.93 10.43
C ARG A 28 -15.04 2.14 11.42
N THR A 29 -15.44 0.89 11.66
CA THR A 29 -14.67 -0.08 12.45
C THR A 29 -14.12 -1.13 11.51
N GLY A 30 -12.85 -1.47 11.64
CA GLY A 30 -12.20 -2.49 10.82
C GLY A 30 -10.85 -2.00 10.28
N GLY A 31 -10.28 -2.78 9.36
CA GLY A 31 -8.98 -2.47 8.77
C GLY A 31 -9.00 -1.19 7.94
N SER A 32 -7.92 -0.43 8.03
CA SER A 32 -7.70 0.81 7.27
C SER A 32 -6.49 0.69 6.36
N ALA A 33 -6.45 1.51 5.32
CA ALA A 33 -5.31 1.57 4.41
C ALA A 33 -4.96 3.02 4.09
N TRP A 34 -3.70 3.34 4.30
CA TRP A 34 -3.14 4.66 4.09
C TRP A 34 -2.07 4.61 3.01
N SER A 35 -1.90 5.66 2.24
CA SER A 35 -0.89 5.70 1.19
C SER A 35 0.04 6.88 1.38
N VAL A 36 1.33 6.60 1.35
CA VAL A 36 2.42 7.55 1.51
C VAL A 36 3.37 7.41 0.33
N GLU A 37 3.89 8.51 -0.15
CA GLU A 37 4.96 8.49 -1.14
C GLU A 37 6.32 8.49 -0.41
N ILE A 38 7.23 7.62 -0.87
CA ILE A 38 8.57 7.47 -0.32
C ILE A 38 9.56 7.90 -1.39
N THR A 39 10.40 8.86 -1.02
CA THR A 39 11.39 9.50 -1.90
C THR A 39 12.79 9.46 -1.29
N GLY A 40 13.77 9.89 -2.03
CA GLY A 40 15.13 10.16 -1.55
C GLY A 40 15.83 8.97 -0.89
N SER A 41 16.44 9.19 0.26
CA SER A 41 17.21 8.18 0.99
C SER A 41 16.36 7.01 1.49
N ASN A 42 15.10 7.29 1.88
CA ASN A 42 14.18 6.29 2.38
C ASN A 42 13.83 5.24 1.32
N TYR A 43 13.77 5.65 0.05
CA TYR A 43 13.58 4.74 -1.08
C TYR A 43 14.63 3.61 -1.11
N ASN A 44 15.89 3.92 -0.83
CA ASN A 44 16.99 2.96 -0.90
C ASN A 44 16.85 1.83 0.12
N HIS A 45 16.21 2.07 1.27
CA HIS A 45 15.98 1.04 2.31
C HIS A 45 15.04 -0.07 1.85
N PHE A 46 14.24 0.16 0.83
CA PHE A 46 13.32 -0.83 0.27
C PHE A 46 13.88 -1.60 -0.92
N LEU A 47 14.94 -1.09 -1.55
CA LEU A 47 15.60 -1.78 -2.65
C LEU A 47 16.25 -3.08 -2.14
N GLY A 48 16.01 -4.18 -2.87
CA GLY A 48 16.54 -5.49 -2.51
C GLY A 48 15.76 -6.22 -1.42
N LYS A 49 14.85 -5.57 -0.71
CA LYS A 49 13.95 -6.22 0.26
C LYS A 49 12.96 -7.14 -0.45
N LYS A 50 12.60 -8.23 0.22
CA LYS A 50 11.69 -9.26 -0.31
C LYS A 50 10.32 -9.17 0.33
N ILE A 51 9.34 -9.76 -0.33
CA ILE A 51 8.03 -10.00 0.29
C ILE A 51 8.23 -10.88 1.52
N GLY A 52 7.73 -10.42 2.67
CA GLY A 52 7.89 -11.06 3.97
C GLY A 52 8.92 -10.37 4.89
N ASP A 53 9.81 -9.54 4.33
CA ASP A 53 10.81 -8.83 5.12
C ASP A 53 10.17 -7.74 5.97
N GLY A 54 10.77 -7.51 7.16
CA GLY A 54 10.43 -6.41 8.04
C GLY A 54 11.10 -5.11 7.64
N VAL A 55 10.41 -4.01 7.89
CA VAL A 55 10.89 -2.64 7.68
C VAL A 55 10.46 -1.78 8.86
N ASP A 56 11.36 -0.95 9.35
CA ASP A 56 11.03 0.01 10.39
C ASP A 56 10.22 1.16 9.82
N GLY A 57 9.21 1.59 10.56
CA GLY A 57 8.29 2.64 10.14
C GLY A 57 8.95 4.00 9.99
N MET A 58 10.11 4.22 10.59
CA MET A 58 10.88 5.47 10.42
C MET A 58 11.25 5.76 8.94
N PHE A 59 11.34 4.74 8.10
CA PHE A 59 11.60 4.88 6.66
C PHE A 59 10.34 5.12 5.83
N VAL A 60 9.16 5.15 6.48
CA VAL A 60 7.87 5.35 5.83
C VAL A 60 7.29 6.69 6.25
N GLY A 61 7.23 7.61 5.31
CA GLY A 61 6.80 8.98 5.55
C GLY A 61 7.97 9.91 5.92
N GLU A 62 7.72 11.20 5.82
CA GLU A 62 8.68 12.26 6.12
C GLU A 62 8.08 13.23 7.14
N GLY A 63 8.92 13.75 8.04
CA GLY A 63 8.52 14.71 9.05
C GLY A 63 7.40 14.20 9.96
N ASP A 64 6.31 14.96 10.05
CA ASP A 64 5.16 14.64 10.93
C ASP A 64 4.39 13.39 10.52
N LYS A 65 4.50 12.98 9.25
CA LYS A 65 3.87 11.77 8.70
C LYS A 65 4.75 10.52 8.85
N SER A 66 5.87 10.62 9.56
CA SER A 66 6.74 9.47 9.83
C SER A 66 6.08 8.49 10.80
N LEU A 67 6.15 7.19 10.47
CA LEU A 67 5.67 6.09 11.30
C LEU A 67 6.71 5.62 12.31
N SER A 68 7.40 6.54 12.96
CA SER A 68 8.40 6.19 13.97
C SER A 68 7.80 5.31 15.08
N GLY A 69 8.49 4.23 15.44
CA GLY A 69 8.04 3.25 16.42
C GLY A 69 7.14 2.14 15.89
N TYR A 70 6.71 2.20 14.63
CA TYR A 70 6.00 1.10 13.98
C TYR A 70 6.96 0.09 13.36
N LYS A 71 6.59 -1.19 13.37
CA LYS A 71 7.22 -2.20 12.53
C LYS A 71 6.24 -2.68 11.48
N LEU A 72 6.74 -2.76 10.25
CA LEU A 72 5.96 -3.07 9.07
C LEU A 72 6.54 -4.29 8.36
N GLN A 73 5.69 -5.06 7.72
CA GLN A 73 6.09 -6.19 6.89
C GLN A 73 5.64 -5.97 5.44
N ILE A 74 6.54 -6.25 4.50
CA ILE A 74 6.23 -6.19 3.07
C ILE A 74 5.32 -7.37 2.71
N THR A 75 4.11 -7.09 2.23
CA THR A 75 3.15 -8.13 1.81
C THR A 75 3.10 -8.32 0.31
N GLY A 76 3.54 -7.35 -0.46
CA GLY A 76 3.55 -7.39 -1.92
C GLY A 76 3.75 -6.02 -2.53
N GLY A 77 3.50 -5.93 -3.83
CA GLY A 77 3.62 -4.67 -4.55
C GLY A 77 3.31 -4.85 -6.03
N SER A 78 3.54 -3.79 -6.78
CA SER A 78 3.43 -3.79 -8.24
C SER A 78 4.46 -2.89 -8.89
N ASP A 79 4.78 -3.19 -10.14
CA ASP A 79 5.66 -2.36 -10.95
C ASP A 79 4.92 -1.17 -11.60
N LEU A 80 5.66 -0.36 -12.33
CA LEU A 80 5.16 0.82 -13.03
C LEU A 80 4.03 0.48 -14.03
N THR A 81 4.04 -0.73 -14.60
CA THR A 81 3.03 -1.20 -15.56
C THR A 81 1.87 -1.94 -14.88
N GLY A 82 1.82 -1.98 -13.54
CA GLY A 82 0.78 -2.64 -12.77
C GLY A 82 0.92 -4.16 -12.67
N ARG A 83 2.09 -4.74 -13.00
CA ARG A 83 2.34 -6.17 -12.81
C ARG A 83 2.58 -6.45 -11.35
N PRO A 84 1.82 -7.36 -10.73
CA PRO A 84 1.97 -7.65 -9.31
C PRO A 84 3.23 -8.47 -9.03
N MET A 85 3.81 -8.24 -7.85
CA MET A 85 4.85 -9.07 -7.28
C MET A 85 4.24 -10.38 -6.72
N ARG A 86 5.02 -11.46 -6.80
CA ARG A 86 4.66 -12.76 -6.19
C ARG A 86 5.81 -13.29 -5.35
N SER A 87 5.48 -13.79 -4.16
CA SER A 87 6.45 -14.36 -3.21
C SER A 87 7.17 -15.60 -3.73
N GLU A 88 6.51 -16.37 -4.58
CA GLU A 88 7.03 -17.62 -5.17
C GLU A 88 8.09 -17.40 -6.26
N LEU A 89 8.17 -16.18 -6.82
CA LEU A 89 9.06 -15.86 -7.91
C LEU A 89 10.31 -15.15 -7.37
N ALA A 90 11.43 -15.85 -7.31
CA ALA A 90 12.69 -15.25 -6.85
C ALA A 90 13.19 -14.15 -7.79
N GLY A 91 13.77 -13.08 -7.20
CA GLY A 91 14.39 -11.96 -7.88
C GLY A 91 13.47 -10.77 -8.14
N GLY A 92 14.00 -9.69 -8.70
CA GLY A 92 13.27 -8.45 -9.00
C GLY A 92 12.78 -8.33 -10.44
N GLY A 93 13.12 -9.28 -11.31
CA GLY A 93 12.81 -9.23 -12.75
C GLY A 93 11.39 -9.67 -13.08
N ILE A 94 11.01 -9.46 -14.35
CA ILE A 94 9.73 -9.89 -14.91
C ILE A 94 9.85 -11.33 -15.38
N LYS A 95 8.90 -12.18 -15.00
CA LYS A 95 8.81 -13.58 -15.42
C LYS A 95 7.45 -13.89 -16.01
N SER A 96 7.43 -14.64 -17.13
CA SER A 96 6.19 -15.12 -17.75
C SER A 96 5.85 -16.49 -17.20
N VAL A 97 4.77 -16.57 -16.42
CA VAL A 97 4.38 -17.79 -15.68
C VAL A 97 2.96 -18.20 -16.04
N LEU A 98 2.74 -19.51 -16.13
CA LEU A 98 1.41 -20.09 -16.30
C LEU A 98 0.75 -20.20 -14.91
N ILE A 99 -0.28 -19.40 -14.66
CA ILE A 99 -0.93 -19.31 -13.36
C ILE A 99 -2.42 -19.63 -13.42
N THR A 100 -2.94 -20.14 -12.30
CA THR A 100 -4.36 -20.28 -12.00
C THR A 100 -4.92 -18.98 -11.41
N ALA A 101 -6.18 -18.98 -10.98
CA ALA A 101 -6.78 -17.86 -10.28
C ALA A 101 -5.99 -17.49 -9.01
N GLY A 102 -5.65 -16.21 -8.85
CA GLY A 102 -4.88 -15.67 -7.74
C GLY A 102 -4.27 -14.31 -8.07
N THR A 103 -3.20 -13.93 -7.38
CA THR A 103 -2.49 -12.68 -7.63
C THR A 103 -2.01 -12.60 -9.08
N GLY A 104 -2.47 -11.58 -9.82
CA GLY A 104 -2.16 -11.36 -11.23
C GLY A 104 -3.12 -11.98 -12.23
N TYR A 105 -4.03 -12.88 -11.80
CA TYR A 105 -5.06 -13.44 -12.67
C TYR A 105 -6.35 -13.76 -11.92
N LYS A 106 -7.46 -13.16 -12.33
CA LYS A 106 -8.78 -13.34 -11.67
C LYS A 106 -9.49 -14.66 -12.01
N GLY A 107 -8.88 -15.56 -12.79
CA GLY A 107 -9.49 -16.83 -13.17
C GLY A 107 -10.71 -16.68 -14.11
N LYS A 108 -10.78 -15.64 -14.92
CA LYS A 108 -11.90 -15.40 -15.83
C LYS A 108 -11.40 -15.31 -17.28
N ARG A 109 -12.13 -15.98 -18.18
CA ARG A 109 -11.96 -15.82 -19.63
C ARG A 109 -13.04 -14.89 -20.14
N TYR A 110 -12.65 -13.92 -20.95
CA TYR A 110 -13.57 -13.00 -21.62
C TYR A 110 -13.69 -13.41 -23.08
N VAL A 111 -14.92 -13.51 -23.58
CA VAL A 111 -15.22 -13.83 -24.97
C VAL A 111 -16.22 -12.82 -25.49
N ASN A 112 -15.88 -12.14 -26.57
CA ASN A 112 -16.80 -11.22 -27.25
C ASN A 112 -17.63 -12.01 -28.27
N LYS A 113 -18.94 -11.98 -28.11
CA LYS A 113 -19.91 -12.57 -29.05
C LYS A 113 -20.99 -11.54 -29.38
N ARG A 114 -21.20 -11.24 -30.67
CA ARG A 114 -22.23 -10.31 -31.14
C ARG A 114 -22.23 -8.98 -30.36
N GLY A 115 -21.08 -8.35 -30.20
CA GLY A 115 -20.93 -7.07 -29.49
C GLY A 115 -21.06 -7.13 -27.97
N LYS A 116 -21.33 -8.29 -27.37
CA LYS A 116 -21.43 -8.48 -25.93
C LYS A 116 -20.23 -9.26 -25.38
N THR A 117 -19.68 -8.82 -24.25
CA THR A 117 -18.57 -9.48 -23.56
C THR A 117 -19.10 -10.43 -22.49
N TYR A 118 -18.86 -11.73 -22.67
CA TYR A 118 -19.20 -12.76 -21.72
C TYR A 118 -17.99 -13.13 -20.87
N ARG A 119 -18.23 -13.39 -19.58
CA ARG A 119 -17.21 -13.82 -18.61
C ARG A 119 -17.45 -15.27 -18.22
N TYR A 120 -16.50 -16.12 -18.52
CA TYR A 120 -16.52 -17.52 -18.13
C TYR A 120 -15.54 -17.76 -16.98
N LYS A 121 -15.98 -18.49 -15.96
CA LYS A 121 -15.15 -19.01 -14.86
C LYS A 121 -15.39 -20.53 -14.80
N TYR A 122 -14.32 -21.29 -14.82
CA TYR A 122 -14.35 -22.74 -14.62
C TYR A 122 -13.09 -23.18 -13.87
N ASP A 123 -13.17 -24.31 -13.18
CA ASP A 123 -12.07 -24.83 -12.40
C ASP A 123 -10.90 -25.23 -13.29
N GLY A 124 -9.68 -25.03 -12.79
CA GLY A 124 -8.46 -25.34 -13.52
C GLY A 124 -8.11 -24.35 -14.64
N ILE A 125 -8.87 -23.25 -14.84
CA ILE A 125 -8.51 -22.24 -15.83
C ILE A 125 -7.12 -21.66 -15.54
N ARG A 126 -6.23 -21.74 -16.52
CA ARG A 126 -4.87 -21.20 -16.44
C ARG A 126 -4.62 -20.19 -17.55
N ARG A 127 -3.73 -19.25 -17.27
CA ARG A 127 -3.29 -18.27 -18.26
C ARG A 127 -1.82 -17.89 -18.01
N ARG A 128 -1.07 -17.74 -19.10
CA ARG A 128 0.27 -17.18 -19.02
C ARG A 128 0.18 -15.68 -18.76
N ARG A 129 0.88 -15.23 -17.72
CA ARG A 129 0.94 -13.82 -17.30
C ARG A 129 2.37 -13.41 -16.99
N ASN A 130 2.68 -12.17 -17.29
CA ASN A 130 3.93 -11.54 -16.88
C ASN A 130 3.73 -11.01 -15.46
N LEU A 131 4.54 -11.52 -14.56
CA LEU A 131 4.52 -11.18 -13.14
C LEU A 131 5.90 -10.70 -12.71
N ARG A 132 5.94 -9.98 -11.60
CA ARG A 132 7.18 -9.51 -11.00
C ARG A 132 7.65 -10.50 -9.94
N GLY A 133 8.97 -10.59 -9.76
CA GLY A 133 9.57 -11.37 -8.68
C GLY A 133 9.29 -10.77 -7.30
N ASN A 134 9.80 -11.42 -6.27
CA ASN A 134 9.52 -11.09 -4.87
C ASN A 134 10.42 -9.98 -4.30
N VAL A 135 11.40 -9.49 -5.05
CA VAL A 135 12.37 -8.47 -4.61
C VAL A 135 11.99 -7.10 -5.14
N GLY A 136 12.00 -6.09 -4.26
CA GLY A 136 11.85 -4.69 -4.63
C GLY A 136 12.99 -4.21 -5.53
N SER A 137 12.68 -3.56 -6.63
CA SER A 137 13.62 -3.03 -7.60
C SER A 137 13.27 -1.60 -7.99
N GLN A 138 14.12 -0.95 -8.76
CA GLN A 138 13.89 0.43 -9.23
C GLN A 138 12.60 0.60 -10.05
N ASP A 139 12.14 -0.46 -10.71
CA ASP A 139 10.87 -0.42 -11.47
C ASP A 139 9.63 -0.63 -10.57
N THR A 140 9.81 -0.91 -9.29
CA THR A 140 8.69 -1.04 -8.34
C THR A 140 8.05 0.32 -8.16
N ARG A 141 6.72 0.42 -8.35
CA ARG A 141 5.97 1.67 -8.19
C ARG A 141 5.14 1.70 -6.93
N GLN A 142 4.72 0.55 -6.46
CA GLN A 142 3.92 0.44 -5.24
C GLN A 142 4.41 -0.73 -4.40
N ILE A 143 4.50 -0.51 -3.09
CA ILE A 143 4.79 -1.53 -2.08
C ILE A 143 3.64 -1.54 -1.07
N ASN A 144 3.13 -2.72 -0.77
CA ASN A 144 2.10 -2.92 0.24
C ASN A 144 2.75 -3.40 1.53
N LEU A 145 2.45 -2.68 2.60
CA LEU A 145 2.97 -2.92 3.94
C LEU A 145 1.82 -3.31 4.87
N LYS A 146 2.09 -4.21 5.79
CA LYS A 146 1.19 -4.58 6.87
C LYS A 146 1.85 -4.21 8.20
N ILE A 147 1.09 -3.63 9.11
CA ILE A 147 1.56 -3.33 10.46
C ILE A 147 1.68 -4.64 11.25
N THR A 148 2.86 -4.87 11.81
CA THR A 148 3.16 -5.99 12.73
C THR A 148 3.22 -5.52 14.17
N GLU A 149 3.83 -4.37 14.43
CA GLU A 149 3.86 -3.74 15.74
C GLU A 149 3.39 -2.29 15.63
N VAL A 150 2.55 -1.89 16.55
CA VAL A 150 1.96 -0.55 16.60
C VAL A 150 2.87 0.38 17.40
N GLY A 151 3.10 1.59 16.87
CA GLY A 151 3.85 2.63 17.55
C GLY A 151 3.02 3.43 18.56
N ASN A 152 3.62 4.45 19.13
CA ASN A 152 3.01 5.26 20.19
C ASN A 152 1.93 6.23 19.69
N ARG A 153 1.97 6.65 18.41
CA ARG A 153 1.01 7.59 17.80
C ARG A 153 -0.01 6.79 16.98
N SER A 154 -1.28 7.13 17.05
CA SER A 154 -2.31 6.47 16.22
C SER A 154 -2.16 6.87 14.75
N LEU A 155 -2.56 5.99 13.84
CA LEU A 155 -2.54 6.26 12.39
C LEU A 155 -3.47 7.41 12.01
N ASP A 156 -4.59 7.55 12.69
CA ASP A 156 -5.53 8.66 12.47
C ASP A 156 -4.91 10.01 12.87
N ALA A 157 -4.05 10.04 13.87
CA ALA A 157 -3.32 11.26 14.25
C ALA A 157 -2.21 11.61 13.24
N ILE A 158 -1.67 10.62 12.52
CA ILE A 158 -0.59 10.82 11.54
C ILE A 158 -1.15 11.16 10.16
N PHE A 159 -2.21 10.48 9.73
CA PHE A 159 -2.76 10.53 8.37
C PHE A 159 -4.21 11.02 8.30
N GLY A 160 -4.87 11.19 9.46
CA GLY A 160 -6.24 11.69 9.52
C GLY A 160 -6.34 13.11 8.95
N PRO A 161 -7.55 13.57 8.58
CA PRO A 161 -7.76 14.97 8.29
C PRO A 161 -7.32 15.78 9.51
N VAL A 162 -6.49 16.78 9.30
CA VAL A 162 -6.20 17.78 10.31
C VAL A 162 -7.54 18.48 10.58
N ASP A 163 -8.18 18.18 11.71
CA ASP A 163 -9.27 19.00 12.18
C ASP A 163 -8.63 20.40 12.42
N GLU A 164 -8.93 21.36 11.56
CA GLU A 164 -8.59 22.77 11.81
C GLU A 164 -9.17 23.07 13.18
N ALA A 165 -8.29 23.22 14.17
CA ALA A 165 -8.68 23.64 15.51
C ALA A 165 -9.43 24.97 15.32
N GLU A 166 -10.71 24.98 15.68
CA GLU A 166 -11.47 26.21 15.79
C GLU A 166 -10.61 27.20 16.58
N PRO A 167 -10.45 28.46 16.11
CA PRO A 167 -9.68 29.44 16.85
C PRO A 167 -10.34 29.55 18.22
N VAL A 168 -9.56 29.28 19.27
CA VAL A 168 -9.95 29.53 20.65
C VAL A 168 -10.24 31.03 20.72
N GLU A 169 -11.50 31.41 20.79
CA GLU A 169 -11.91 32.75 21.14
C GLU A 169 -11.35 33.02 22.54
N GLU A 170 -10.35 33.90 22.60
CA GLU A 170 -9.90 34.46 23.88
C GLU A 170 -11.08 35.17 24.53
N PRO A 171 -11.39 34.88 25.80
CA PRO A 171 -12.41 35.63 26.48
C PRO A 171 -11.96 37.07 26.61
N SER A 172 -12.68 37.98 25.97
CA SER A 172 -12.53 39.42 26.14
C SER A 172 -12.74 39.73 27.62
N GLY A 173 -11.64 40.04 28.32
CA GLY A 173 -11.67 40.57 29.65
C GLY A 173 -12.39 41.90 29.62
N GLU A 174 -13.53 42.00 30.27
CA GLU A 174 -14.15 43.24 30.69
C GLU A 174 -13.32 43.78 31.87
N GLU A 175 -12.63 44.88 31.62
CA GLU A 175 -12.15 45.76 32.70
C GLU A 175 -13.27 46.71 33.11
N GLU A 176 -13.64 46.65 34.39
CA GLU A 176 -14.21 47.73 35.16
C GLU A 176 -13.12 48.44 35.95
#